data_fe04196cdbe0e85fb40929fb0a90624a
#
_entry.id   fe04196cdbe0e85fb40929fb0a90624a
#
_cell.length_a   1.000
_cell.length_b   1.000
_cell.length_c   1.000
_cell.angle_alpha   90.00
_cell.angle_beta   90.00
_cell.angle_gamma   90.00
#
_symmetry.space_group_name_H-M   'P 1'
#
loop_
_entity.id
_entity.type
_entity.pdbx_description
1 polymer ?
#
loop_
_entity_poly.entity_id
_entity_poly.type
_entity_poly.pdbx_seq_one_letter_code
_entity_poly.pdbx_strand_id
1 'polypeptide(L)'
;MRRLAFGLLATAALALPAGGVSGGTPGVTAKEILIGGTVPLSGDASAFGTVGPGANAYFKYVNAHGGVHGRRIRYLWRDDGYDPSRTIGQTRELVQQDKVFAIFDTIGTEHNLAIRGYLNALKVPQVFGGTGASAIARGYKKYPWTMGYLPSFVGEGAIYGRYVVKHRPKARIAVLYENSDYGKDLLKGLQRGLGKRASRIVAKASYEVTDPDVGSQISKLRRSKPDTFMLFALPKQAIQSFFHAYKLGWHPQFFVSAVSIEPRVMGVARLATNGKETNGALSVAFVKDPTSPAWKKDKAVALYRRIMKRHFPGGKPSDVYNWYGMTVAFSMVDALKHAGRNPTRESLRRAMTHMNERNNPFLLPGIAVKTSPTNYFPITRARMVRYRKTLWVLFGPLVKAR
;
A
#
# COMPACT_ATOMS: atom_id res chain seq x y z
N MET A 1 36.40 22.12 -87.08
CA MET A 1 36.32 22.77 -85.75
C MET A 1 34.99 22.41 -85.11
N ARG A 2 34.97 21.38 -84.25
CA ARG A 2 33.73 20.89 -83.55
C ARG A 2 33.72 21.50 -82.16
N ARG A 3 32.67 22.27 -81.83
CA ARG A 3 32.41 22.81 -80.52
C ARG A 3 31.66 21.74 -79.71
N LEU A 4 32.24 21.30 -78.59
CA LEU A 4 31.59 20.46 -77.58
C LEU A 4 30.82 21.40 -76.65
N ALA A 5 29.48 21.12 -76.49
CA ALA A 5 28.62 21.78 -75.52
C ALA A 5 28.64 20.92 -74.22
N PHE A 6 29.04 21.49 -73.09
CA PHE A 6 28.92 20.91 -71.77
C PHE A 6 27.50 21.21 -71.21
N GLY A 7 26.68 20.17 -71.03
CA GLY A 7 25.41 20.32 -70.33
C GLY A 7 25.62 20.19 -68.84
N LEU A 8 25.23 21.21 -68.07
CA LEU A 8 25.13 21.17 -66.63
C LEU A 8 23.88 20.36 -66.20
N LEU A 9 24.07 19.21 -65.55
CA LEU A 9 23.00 18.51 -64.82
C LEU A 9 22.85 19.18 -63.45
N ALA A 10 21.72 19.85 -63.23
CA ALA A 10 21.28 20.33 -61.91
C ALA A 10 20.65 19.18 -61.13
N THR A 11 21.35 18.68 -60.12
CA THR A 11 20.81 17.72 -59.15
C THR A 11 19.91 18.46 -58.15
N ALA A 12 18.60 18.31 -58.29
CA ALA A 12 17.62 18.76 -57.30
C ALA A 12 17.70 17.83 -56.08
N ALA A 13 18.24 18.29 -54.99
CA ALA A 13 18.20 17.62 -53.71
C ALA A 13 16.78 17.74 -53.13
N LEU A 14 15.99 16.65 -53.17
CA LEU A 14 14.76 16.54 -52.43
C LEU A 14 15.07 16.54 -50.91
N ALA A 15 14.87 17.67 -50.26
CA ALA A 15 14.82 17.76 -48.81
C ALA A 15 13.56 17.03 -48.29
N LEU A 16 13.72 15.81 -47.82
CA LEU A 16 12.70 15.12 -47.04
C LEU A 16 12.46 15.93 -45.74
N PRO A 17 11.20 16.27 -45.40
CA PRO A 17 10.93 16.90 -44.14
C PRO A 17 11.31 15.90 -43.05
N ALA A 18 12.23 16.26 -42.20
CA ALA A 18 12.49 15.58 -40.94
C ALA A 18 11.25 15.70 -40.08
N GLY A 19 10.32 14.77 -40.28
CA GLY A 19 9.17 14.58 -39.43
C GLY A 19 9.70 14.26 -38.04
N GLY A 20 9.83 15.28 -37.19
CA GLY A 20 10.07 15.11 -35.77
C GLY A 20 8.99 14.19 -35.22
N VAL A 21 9.34 12.94 -34.96
CA VAL A 21 8.52 12.03 -34.18
C VAL A 21 8.38 12.71 -32.81
N SER A 22 7.31 13.47 -32.65
CA SER A 22 6.87 13.95 -31.35
C SER A 22 6.59 12.70 -30.52
N GLY A 23 7.63 12.17 -29.87
CA GLY A 23 7.56 10.99 -29.03
C GLY A 23 6.65 11.29 -27.86
N GLY A 24 5.37 10.91 -27.98
CA GLY A 24 4.35 11.07 -26.94
C GLY A 24 4.85 10.40 -25.63
N THR A 25 4.38 10.89 -24.50
CA THR A 25 4.69 10.29 -23.19
C THR A 25 4.22 8.82 -23.17
N PRO A 26 5.11 7.84 -22.90
CA PRO A 26 4.72 6.43 -22.83
C PRO A 26 3.51 6.22 -21.94
N GLY A 27 2.53 5.43 -22.41
CA GLY A 27 1.29 5.14 -21.70
C GLY A 27 0.26 6.28 -21.70
N VAL A 28 0.49 7.38 -22.44
CA VAL A 28 -0.47 8.48 -22.55
C VAL A 28 -0.84 8.69 -24.03
N THR A 29 -2.14 8.62 -24.30
CA THR A 29 -2.70 8.94 -25.63
C THR A 29 -3.72 10.07 -25.50
N ALA A 30 -4.33 10.48 -26.60
CA ALA A 30 -5.42 11.45 -26.59
C ALA A 30 -6.65 10.94 -25.78
N LYS A 31 -6.85 9.61 -25.68
CA LYS A 31 -8.03 8.99 -25.09
C LYS A 31 -7.77 8.17 -23.82
N GLU A 32 -6.51 7.86 -23.51
CA GLU A 32 -6.16 6.90 -22.45
C GLU A 32 -4.89 7.30 -21.69
N ILE A 33 -4.88 6.98 -20.38
CA ILE A 33 -3.70 6.92 -19.53
C ILE A 33 -3.57 5.47 -19.06
N LEU A 34 -2.48 4.80 -19.45
CA LEU A 34 -2.18 3.42 -19.11
C LEU A 34 -1.25 3.37 -17.92
N ILE A 35 -1.67 2.77 -16.81
CA ILE A 35 -0.86 2.53 -15.61
C ILE A 35 -0.74 1.04 -15.34
N GLY A 36 0.33 0.61 -14.72
CA GLY A 36 0.58 -0.78 -14.34
C GLY A 36 0.83 -0.95 -12.85
N GLY A 37 0.76 -2.17 -12.35
CA GLY A 37 1.10 -2.52 -10.96
C GLY A 37 1.14 -4.01 -10.75
N THR A 38 1.58 -4.45 -9.57
CA THR A 38 1.56 -5.86 -9.18
C THR A 38 0.82 -6.05 -7.87
N VAL A 39 0.09 -7.15 -7.77
CA VAL A 39 -0.65 -7.57 -6.58
C VAL A 39 -0.51 -9.08 -6.40
N PRO A 40 -0.46 -9.62 -5.18
CA PRO A 40 -0.38 -11.05 -4.97
C PRO A 40 -1.75 -11.70 -5.14
N LEU A 41 -2.10 -12.11 -6.37
CA LEU A 41 -3.33 -12.86 -6.64
C LEU A 41 -3.22 -14.31 -6.16
N SER A 42 -2.01 -14.82 -6.02
CA SER A 42 -1.67 -16.15 -5.54
C SER A 42 -0.68 -16.10 -4.37
N GLY A 43 -0.38 -17.27 -3.78
CA GLY A 43 0.61 -17.39 -2.71
C GLY A 43 0.10 -16.96 -1.31
N ASP A 44 1.03 -16.90 -0.36
CA ASP A 44 0.75 -16.75 1.08
C ASP A 44 0.16 -15.38 1.47
N ALA A 45 0.34 -14.36 0.63
CA ALA A 45 -0.22 -13.03 0.83
C ALA A 45 -1.43 -12.74 -0.09
N SER A 46 -2.02 -13.77 -0.70
CA SER A 46 -3.16 -13.63 -1.63
C SER A 46 -4.39 -12.95 -1.04
N ALA A 47 -4.47 -12.80 0.28
CA ALA A 47 -5.47 -11.97 0.93
C ALA A 47 -5.47 -10.52 0.40
N PHE A 48 -4.31 -9.98 0.01
CA PHE A 48 -4.18 -8.64 -0.57
C PHE A 48 -4.53 -8.56 -2.07
N GLY A 49 -4.75 -9.70 -2.73
CA GLY A 49 -4.99 -9.77 -4.18
C GLY A 49 -6.18 -8.94 -4.66
N THR A 50 -7.15 -8.66 -3.79
CA THR A 50 -8.34 -7.86 -4.11
C THR A 50 -8.08 -6.34 -4.18
N VAL A 51 -6.91 -5.86 -3.76
CA VAL A 51 -6.52 -4.44 -3.85
C VAL A 51 -6.55 -3.94 -5.28
N GLY A 52 -5.91 -4.66 -6.21
CA GLY A 52 -5.88 -4.29 -7.64
C GLY A 52 -7.27 -4.20 -8.28
N PRO A 53 -8.11 -5.25 -8.21
CA PRO A 53 -9.50 -5.21 -8.67
C PRO A 53 -10.32 -4.10 -8.02
N GLY A 54 -10.15 -3.84 -6.71
CA GLY A 54 -10.79 -2.74 -5.99
C GLY A 54 -10.41 -1.37 -6.54
N ALA A 55 -9.12 -1.13 -6.77
CA ALA A 55 -8.62 0.08 -7.41
C ALA A 55 -9.18 0.24 -8.83
N ASN A 56 -9.18 -0.83 -9.62
CA ASN A 56 -9.72 -0.82 -10.98
C ASN A 56 -11.22 -0.52 -11.03
N ALA A 57 -11.98 -0.99 -10.05
CA ALA A 57 -13.40 -0.65 -9.95
C ALA A 57 -13.61 0.87 -9.80
N TYR A 58 -12.76 1.54 -9.01
CA TYR A 58 -12.79 2.99 -8.88
C TYR A 58 -12.37 3.69 -10.18
N PHE A 59 -11.34 3.22 -10.87
CA PHE A 59 -10.96 3.78 -12.19
C PHE A 59 -12.09 3.61 -13.23
N LYS A 60 -12.76 2.46 -13.26
CA LYS A 60 -13.95 2.28 -14.12
C LYS A 60 -15.07 3.26 -13.78
N TYR A 61 -15.30 3.52 -12.48
CA TYR A 61 -16.26 4.53 -12.05
C TYR A 61 -15.86 5.93 -12.54
N VAL A 62 -14.60 6.33 -12.39
CA VAL A 62 -14.08 7.62 -12.90
C VAL A 62 -14.23 7.71 -14.42
N ASN A 63 -13.90 6.63 -15.14
CA ASN A 63 -14.05 6.56 -16.60
C ASN A 63 -15.50 6.74 -17.07
N ALA A 64 -16.46 6.20 -16.32
CA ALA A 64 -17.89 6.38 -16.61
C ALA A 64 -18.39 7.82 -16.36
N HIS A 65 -17.57 8.65 -15.68
CA HIS A 65 -17.86 10.06 -15.39
C HIS A 65 -16.89 11.02 -16.13
N GLY A 66 -16.41 10.64 -17.30
CA GLY A 66 -15.57 11.48 -18.16
C GLY A 66 -14.05 11.32 -17.98
N GLY A 67 -13.62 10.42 -17.09
CA GLY A 67 -12.19 10.13 -16.91
C GLY A 67 -11.40 11.29 -16.26
N VAL A 68 -10.12 11.40 -16.62
CA VAL A 68 -9.23 12.47 -16.19
C VAL A 68 -8.90 13.34 -17.40
N HIS A 69 -9.36 14.58 -17.39
CA HIS A 69 -9.23 15.52 -18.56
C HIS A 69 -9.68 14.88 -19.88
N GLY A 70 -10.78 14.10 -19.87
CA GLY A 70 -11.31 13.42 -21.04
C GLY A 70 -10.63 12.09 -21.40
N ARG A 71 -9.59 11.67 -20.66
CA ARG A 71 -8.90 10.39 -20.86
C ARG A 71 -9.39 9.33 -19.90
N ARG A 72 -9.55 8.11 -20.41
CA ARG A 72 -9.83 6.94 -19.58
C ARG A 72 -8.56 6.46 -18.91
N ILE A 73 -8.65 6.00 -17.66
CA ILE A 73 -7.57 5.29 -16.98
C ILE A 73 -7.71 3.81 -17.29
N ARG A 74 -6.67 3.20 -17.86
CA ARG A 74 -6.56 1.75 -17.98
C ARG A 74 -5.51 1.25 -17.02
N TYR A 75 -5.89 0.32 -16.13
CA TYR A 75 -5.01 -0.25 -15.15
C TYR A 75 -4.75 -1.72 -15.47
N LEU A 76 -3.47 -2.06 -15.65
CA LEU A 76 -2.98 -3.42 -15.78
C LEU A 76 -2.35 -3.85 -14.48
N TRP A 77 -2.94 -4.85 -13.82
CA TRP A 77 -2.32 -5.46 -12.64
C TRP A 77 -1.93 -6.91 -12.94
N ARG A 78 -0.78 -7.32 -12.43
CA ARG A 78 -0.22 -8.66 -12.66
C ARG A 78 0.01 -9.38 -11.34
N ASP A 79 -0.10 -10.70 -11.35
CA ASP A 79 0.19 -11.52 -10.20
C ASP A 79 1.70 -11.64 -9.99
N ASP A 80 2.19 -11.23 -8.82
CA ASP A 80 3.57 -11.48 -8.41
C ASP A 80 3.71 -12.58 -7.35
N GLY A 81 2.61 -13.18 -6.89
CA GLY A 81 2.60 -14.22 -5.86
C GLY A 81 3.25 -13.80 -4.54
N TYR A 82 3.41 -12.48 -4.32
CA TYR A 82 4.17 -11.91 -3.21
C TYR A 82 5.65 -12.32 -3.23
N ASP A 83 6.24 -12.45 -4.41
CA ASP A 83 7.66 -12.73 -4.63
C ASP A 83 8.35 -11.51 -5.28
N PRO A 84 9.33 -10.86 -4.63
CA PRO A 84 10.05 -9.72 -5.18
C PRO A 84 10.72 -10.01 -6.52
N SER A 85 11.18 -11.25 -6.77
CA SER A 85 11.80 -11.64 -8.04
C SER A 85 10.77 -11.64 -9.17
N ARG A 86 9.56 -12.14 -8.92
CA ARG A 86 8.44 -12.08 -9.88
C ARG A 86 7.99 -10.65 -10.08
N THR A 87 7.97 -9.83 -9.02
CA THR A 87 7.65 -8.39 -9.12
C THR A 87 8.60 -7.67 -10.10
N ILE A 88 9.91 -7.98 -10.06
CA ILE A 88 10.90 -7.43 -11.02
C ILE A 88 10.52 -7.81 -12.44
N GLY A 89 10.24 -9.08 -12.72
CA GLY A 89 9.85 -9.57 -14.05
C GLY A 89 8.60 -8.88 -14.57
N GLN A 90 7.52 -8.91 -13.79
CA GLN A 90 6.23 -8.29 -14.14
C GLN A 90 6.35 -6.78 -14.36
N THR A 91 7.17 -6.10 -13.54
CA THR A 91 7.39 -4.65 -13.69
C THR A 91 8.16 -4.32 -14.97
N ARG A 92 9.15 -5.14 -15.34
CA ARG A 92 9.88 -4.96 -16.61
C ARG A 92 8.95 -5.12 -17.81
N GLU A 93 8.07 -6.13 -17.81
CA GLU A 93 7.08 -6.32 -18.88
C GLU A 93 6.14 -5.13 -18.97
N LEU A 94 5.56 -4.66 -17.85
CA LEU A 94 4.69 -3.49 -17.81
C LEU A 94 5.38 -2.24 -18.37
N VAL A 95 6.66 -2.04 -18.08
CA VAL A 95 7.40 -0.84 -18.52
C VAL A 95 7.90 -0.98 -19.96
N GLN A 96 8.46 -2.15 -20.33
CA GLN A 96 9.16 -2.33 -21.61
C GLN A 96 8.23 -2.78 -22.73
N GLN A 97 7.25 -3.65 -22.44
CA GLN A 97 6.32 -4.19 -23.44
C GLN A 97 5.04 -3.38 -23.47
N ASP A 98 4.35 -3.24 -22.33
CA ASP A 98 3.07 -2.53 -22.26
C ASP A 98 3.25 -1.00 -22.31
N LYS A 99 4.48 -0.48 -22.09
CA LYS A 99 4.80 0.96 -22.12
C LYS A 99 3.95 1.78 -21.15
N VAL A 100 3.69 1.28 -19.94
CA VAL A 100 2.88 1.99 -18.95
C VAL A 100 3.45 3.35 -18.60
N PHE A 101 2.57 4.30 -18.28
CA PHE A 101 2.89 5.65 -17.86
C PHE A 101 3.57 5.68 -16.49
N ALA A 102 3.04 4.89 -15.56
CA ALA A 102 3.52 4.79 -14.18
C ALA A 102 3.25 3.38 -13.63
N ILE A 103 4.00 2.99 -12.59
CA ILE A 103 3.71 1.84 -11.74
C ILE A 103 2.94 2.35 -10.53
N PHE A 104 1.79 1.72 -10.26
CA PHE A 104 0.82 2.13 -9.25
C PHE A 104 0.57 1.00 -8.26
N ASP A 105 0.62 1.31 -6.96
CA ASP A 105 0.17 0.50 -5.83
C ASP A 105 0.67 -0.96 -5.82
N THR A 106 1.93 -1.18 -6.22
CA THR A 106 2.60 -2.48 -6.02
C THR A 106 2.56 -2.85 -4.54
N ILE A 107 2.05 -4.04 -4.21
CA ILE A 107 1.85 -4.46 -2.82
C ILE A 107 3.12 -5.08 -2.25
N GLY A 108 3.54 -4.62 -1.07
CA GLY A 108 4.66 -5.20 -0.32
C GLY A 108 5.91 -4.31 -0.27
N THR A 109 6.64 -4.40 0.83
CA THR A 109 7.82 -3.56 1.08
C THR A 109 8.99 -3.97 0.20
N GLU A 110 9.41 -5.23 0.30
CA GLU A 110 10.56 -5.74 -0.46
C GLU A 110 10.31 -5.69 -1.98
N HIS A 111 9.06 -5.86 -2.40
CA HIS A 111 8.59 -5.71 -3.78
C HIS A 111 8.85 -4.30 -4.32
N ASN A 112 8.43 -3.28 -3.57
CA ASN A 112 8.66 -1.88 -3.94
C ASN A 112 10.15 -1.52 -3.90
N LEU A 113 10.93 -2.05 -2.97
CA LEU A 113 12.37 -1.84 -2.88
C LEU A 113 13.11 -2.48 -4.07
N ALA A 114 12.69 -3.68 -4.50
CA ALA A 114 13.31 -4.42 -5.58
C ALA A 114 13.21 -3.71 -6.94
N ILE A 115 12.11 -3.01 -7.20
CA ILE A 115 11.87 -2.35 -8.50
C ILE A 115 12.27 -0.87 -8.53
N ARG A 116 12.43 -0.21 -7.36
CA ARG A 116 12.61 1.25 -7.31
C ARG A 116 13.86 1.74 -8.03
N GLY A 117 14.98 1.00 -7.95
CA GLY A 117 16.23 1.35 -8.63
C GLY A 117 16.05 1.43 -10.14
N TYR A 118 15.45 0.39 -10.71
CA TYR A 118 15.11 0.29 -12.13
C TYR A 118 14.16 1.42 -12.57
N LEU A 119 13.07 1.64 -11.84
CA LEU A 119 12.08 2.66 -12.19
C LEU A 119 12.64 4.07 -12.08
N ASN A 120 13.48 4.36 -11.07
CA ASN A 120 14.12 5.66 -10.93
C ASN A 120 15.14 5.93 -12.05
N ALA A 121 15.94 4.93 -12.47
CA ALA A 121 16.86 5.07 -13.59
C ALA A 121 16.13 5.41 -14.89
N LEU A 122 14.95 4.85 -15.14
CA LEU A 122 14.12 5.11 -16.31
C LEU A 122 13.15 6.29 -16.15
N LYS A 123 13.18 6.99 -15.01
CA LYS A 123 12.25 8.08 -14.67
C LYS A 123 10.78 7.67 -14.83
N VAL A 124 10.44 6.43 -14.45
CA VAL A 124 9.08 5.91 -14.39
C VAL A 124 8.55 6.14 -12.97
N PRO A 125 7.45 6.90 -12.78
CA PRO A 125 6.88 7.10 -11.46
C PRO A 125 6.41 5.77 -10.85
N GLN A 126 6.85 5.49 -9.62
CA GLN A 126 6.36 4.45 -8.75
C GLN A 126 5.46 5.11 -7.71
N VAL A 127 4.16 5.10 -7.99
CA VAL A 127 3.17 5.93 -7.29
C VAL A 127 2.42 5.13 -6.27
N PHE A 128 2.49 5.57 -5.02
CA PHE A 128 1.67 5.06 -3.92
C PHE A 128 1.79 3.56 -3.66
N GLY A 129 3.02 3.02 -3.71
CA GLY A 129 3.24 1.61 -3.38
C GLY A 129 2.62 1.22 -2.04
N GLY A 130 2.06 0.00 -1.96
CA GLY A 130 1.38 -0.55 -0.80
C GLY A 130 2.34 -0.85 0.36
N THR A 131 3.03 0.16 0.84
CA THR A 131 4.01 0.09 1.95
C THR A 131 4.12 1.40 2.72
N GLY A 132 4.44 1.30 4.01
CA GLY A 132 4.78 2.41 4.90
C GLY A 132 6.25 2.37 5.36
N ALA A 133 7.11 1.61 4.64
CA ALA A 133 8.50 1.43 5.01
C ALA A 133 9.30 2.74 4.99
N SER A 134 10.11 2.95 6.02
CA SER A 134 10.95 4.14 6.16
C SER A 134 11.99 4.24 5.04
N ALA A 135 12.48 3.11 4.51
CA ALA A 135 13.42 3.07 3.40
C ALA A 135 12.84 3.67 2.12
N ILE A 136 11.52 3.58 1.90
CA ILE A 136 10.84 4.23 0.77
C ILE A 136 10.78 5.74 1.02
N ALA A 137 10.15 6.16 2.11
CA ALA A 137 9.85 7.58 2.33
C ALA A 137 11.09 8.44 2.63
N ARG A 138 12.11 7.89 3.30
CA ARG A 138 13.38 8.59 3.58
C ARG A 138 14.35 8.54 2.41
N GLY A 139 14.14 7.61 1.48
CA GLY A 139 14.96 7.46 0.29
C GLY A 139 14.73 8.51 -0.81
N TYR A 140 13.88 9.51 -0.59
CA TYR A 140 13.40 10.47 -1.59
C TYR A 140 14.50 11.22 -2.35
N LYS A 141 15.63 11.51 -1.71
CA LYS A 141 16.78 12.16 -2.40
C LYS A 141 17.40 11.27 -3.46
N LYS A 142 17.55 9.96 -3.16
CA LYS A 142 18.15 8.98 -4.07
C LYS A 142 17.12 8.43 -5.06
N TYR A 143 15.86 8.30 -4.63
CA TYR A 143 14.78 7.69 -5.40
C TYR A 143 13.55 8.62 -5.48
N PRO A 144 13.68 9.79 -6.14
CA PRO A 144 12.64 10.82 -6.15
C PRO A 144 11.37 10.42 -6.93
N TRP A 145 11.41 9.31 -7.66
CA TRP A 145 10.30 8.77 -8.45
C TRP A 145 9.47 7.74 -7.70
N THR A 146 9.82 7.42 -6.44
CA THR A 146 9.20 6.35 -5.65
C THR A 146 8.54 6.93 -4.41
N MET A 147 7.24 6.63 -4.21
CA MET A 147 6.47 7.01 -3.03
C MET A 147 5.57 5.85 -2.57
N GLY A 148 5.59 5.55 -1.27
CA GLY A 148 4.63 4.64 -0.64
C GLY A 148 3.31 5.34 -0.31
N TYR A 149 2.32 4.60 0.19
CA TYR A 149 1.01 5.17 0.55
C TYR A 149 0.63 4.98 2.01
N LEU A 150 1.00 3.85 2.61
CA LEU A 150 0.59 3.53 3.98
C LEU A 150 1.19 4.50 5.01
N PRO A 151 0.55 4.70 6.17
CA PRO A 151 1.18 5.33 7.32
C PRO A 151 2.52 4.65 7.63
N SER A 152 3.48 5.43 8.16
CA SER A 152 4.81 4.92 8.49
C SER A 152 4.74 3.73 9.45
N PHE A 153 5.38 2.61 9.14
CA PHE A 153 5.48 1.45 10.03
C PHE A 153 6.26 1.78 11.32
N VAL A 154 7.29 2.63 11.24
CA VAL A 154 7.93 3.17 12.45
C VAL A 154 6.94 3.99 13.27
N GLY A 155 6.09 4.78 12.61
CA GLY A 155 5.03 5.55 13.26
C GLY A 155 3.98 4.67 13.95
N GLU A 156 3.53 3.62 13.28
CA GLU A 156 2.59 2.63 13.81
C GLU A 156 3.15 1.93 15.06
N GLY A 157 4.35 1.36 14.97
CA GLY A 157 5.02 0.74 16.12
C GLY A 157 5.19 1.71 17.29
N ALA A 158 5.52 2.99 17.01
CA ALA A 158 5.65 4.01 18.04
C ALA A 158 4.31 4.37 18.70
N ILE A 159 3.19 4.28 17.99
CA ILE A 159 1.85 4.43 18.59
C ILE A 159 1.63 3.32 19.61
N TYR A 160 1.90 2.07 19.26
CA TYR A 160 1.75 0.93 20.18
C TYR A 160 2.66 1.07 21.41
N GLY A 161 3.92 1.44 21.22
CA GLY A 161 4.85 1.67 22.33
C GLY A 161 4.35 2.75 23.30
N ARG A 162 3.91 3.90 22.80
CA ARG A 162 3.33 4.99 23.62
C ARG A 162 2.06 4.53 24.34
N TYR A 163 1.21 3.77 23.68
CA TYR A 163 0.01 3.21 24.30
C TYR A 163 0.36 2.29 25.47
N VAL A 164 1.33 1.39 25.28
CA VAL A 164 1.79 0.50 26.35
C VAL A 164 2.38 1.30 27.52
N VAL A 165 3.24 2.28 27.26
CA VAL A 165 3.82 3.13 28.31
C VAL A 165 2.73 3.78 29.18
N LYS A 166 1.66 4.25 28.55
CA LYS A 166 0.56 4.95 29.24
C LYS A 166 -0.39 4.00 29.97
N HIS A 167 -0.75 2.88 29.35
CA HIS A 167 -1.86 2.03 29.83
C HIS A 167 -1.44 0.69 30.41
N ARG A 168 -0.20 0.24 30.15
CA ARG A 168 0.36 -1.03 30.61
C ARG A 168 1.84 -0.87 31.03
N PRO A 169 2.15 0.02 31.99
CA PRO A 169 3.55 0.42 32.28
C PRO A 169 4.43 -0.74 32.80
N LYS A 170 3.82 -1.82 33.29
CA LYS A 170 4.51 -3.03 33.75
C LYS A 170 4.53 -4.17 32.74
N ALA A 171 4.02 -3.95 31.51
CA ALA A 171 3.90 -4.98 30.48
C ALA A 171 5.23 -5.70 30.19
N ARG A 172 5.15 -7.00 30.01
CA ARG A 172 6.20 -7.87 29.48
C ARG A 172 5.84 -8.19 28.03
N ILE A 173 6.61 -7.69 27.08
CA ILE A 173 6.25 -7.67 25.68
C ILE A 173 6.99 -8.76 24.90
N ALA A 174 6.26 -9.60 24.19
CA ALA A 174 6.80 -10.42 23.12
C ALA A 174 6.51 -9.77 21.75
N VAL A 175 7.39 -9.99 20.79
CA VAL A 175 7.23 -9.49 19.41
C VAL A 175 7.50 -10.62 18.43
N LEU A 176 6.51 -10.93 17.59
CA LEU A 176 6.70 -11.65 16.35
C LEU A 176 6.75 -10.63 15.22
N TYR A 177 7.75 -10.70 14.34
CA TYR A 177 7.88 -9.76 13.24
C TYR A 177 8.41 -10.44 11.97
N GLU A 178 7.94 -9.98 10.82
CA GLU A 178 8.48 -10.40 9.53
C GLU A 178 9.95 -9.97 9.39
N ASN A 179 10.82 -10.85 8.93
CA ASN A 179 12.24 -10.55 8.72
C ASN A 179 12.47 -9.71 7.45
N SER A 180 11.81 -8.58 7.37
CA SER A 180 11.86 -7.62 6.27
C SER A 180 11.93 -6.19 6.81
N ASP A 181 12.08 -5.21 5.96
CA ASP A 181 12.03 -3.79 6.35
C ASP A 181 10.67 -3.41 6.98
N TYR A 182 9.56 -4.08 6.57
CA TYR A 182 8.24 -3.90 7.20
C TYR A 182 8.26 -4.26 8.69
N GLY A 183 8.64 -5.49 9.03
CA GLY A 183 8.62 -5.95 10.41
C GLY A 183 9.68 -5.25 11.27
N LYS A 184 10.88 -5.00 10.71
CA LYS A 184 11.97 -4.28 11.39
C LYS A 184 11.61 -2.83 11.71
N ASP A 185 10.91 -2.13 10.81
CA ASP A 185 10.43 -0.76 11.04
C ASP A 185 9.38 -0.71 12.15
N LEU A 186 8.44 -1.64 12.20
CA LEU A 186 7.46 -1.76 13.29
C LEU A 186 8.14 -1.99 14.63
N LEU A 187 9.12 -2.92 14.67
CA LEU A 187 9.91 -3.19 15.87
C LEU A 187 10.70 -1.96 16.32
N LYS A 188 11.37 -1.28 15.39
CA LYS A 188 12.08 0.00 15.66
C LYS A 188 11.13 1.07 16.18
N GLY A 189 9.93 1.15 15.60
CA GLY A 189 8.88 2.05 16.05
C GLY A 189 8.43 1.75 17.46
N LEU A 190 8.18 0.47 17.78
CA LEU A 190 7.82 0.02 19.12
C LEU A 190 8.88 0.44 20.16
N GLN A 191 10.15 0.16 19.88
CA GLN A 191 11.28 0.55 20.73
C GLN A 191 11.31 2.07 20.96
N ARG A 192 11.14 2.87 19.89
CA ARG A 192 11.04 4.33 19.95
C ARG A 192 9.88 4.80 20.83
N GLY A 193 8.70 4.17 20.68
CA GLY A 193 7.51 4.51 21.45
C GLY A 193 7.60 4.13 22.92
N LEU A 194 8.30 3.06 23.25
CA LEU A 194 8.58 2.63 24.61
C LEU A 194 9.65 3.51 25.30
N GLY A 195 10.57 4.13 24.53
CA GLY A 195 11.65 4.95 25.05
C GLY A 195 12.51 4.19 26.08
N LYS A 196 12.71 4.76 27.26
CA LYS A 196 13.48 4.14 28.35
C LYS A 196 12.93 2.77 28.82
N ARG A 197 11.70 2.42 28.42
CA ARG A 197 11.06 1.13 28.73
C ARG A 197 11.21 0.07 27.63
N ALA A 198 12.13 0.27 26.66
CA ALA A 198 12.37 -0.71 25.58
C ALA A 198 12.85 -2.09 26.12
N SER A 199 13.47 -2.16 27.31
CA SER A 199 13.80 -3.39 28.02
C SER A 199 12.58 -4.25 28.40
N ARG A 200 11.36 -3.68 28.33
CA ARG A 200 10.12 -4.45 28.49
C ARG A 200 9.84 -5.42 27.34
N ILE A 201 10.54 -5.31 26.22
CA ILE A 201 10.55 -6.33 25.17
C ILE A 201 11.41 -7.49 25.66
N VAL A 202 10.76 -8.49 26.28
CA VAL A 202 11.41 -9.63 26.90
C VAL A 202 11.73 -10.78 25.93
N ALA A 203 11.05 -10.80 24.77
CA ALA A 203 11.29 -11.80 23.73
C ALA A 203 10.98 -11.24 22.34
N LYS A 204 11.78 -11.66 21.36
CA LYS A 204 11.59 -11.37 19.94
C LYS A 204 11.82 -12.63 19.12
N ALA A 205 11.01 -12.84 18.10
CA ALA A 205 11.22 -13.86 17.08
C ALA A 205 10.84 -13.29 15.71
N SER A 206 11.63 -13.59 14.69
CA SER A 206 11.30 -13.28 13.31
C SER A 206 10.71 -14.50 12.60
N TYR A 207 10.03 -14.25 11.50
CA TYR A 207 9.60 -15.27 10.56
C TYR A 207 9.87 -14.78 9.13
N GLU A 208 10.01 -15.74 8.20
CA GLU A 208 10.03 -15.48 6.75
C GLU A 208 8.62 -15.65 6.18
N VAL A 209 8.29 -14.90 5.11
CA VAL A 209 6.96 -15.02 4.46
C VAL A 209 6.69 -16.45 3.99
N THR A 210 7.75 -17.13 3.58
CA THR A 210 7.73 -18.53 3.10
C THR A 210 7.66 -19.57 4.22
N ASP A 211 7.76 -19.17 5.51
CA ASP A 211 7.59 -20.11 6.61
C ASP A 211 6.18 -20.73 6.56
N PRO A 212 6.07 -22.06 6.57
CA PRO A 212 4.77 -22.70 6.50
C PRO A 212 3.90 -22.41 7.72
N ASP A 213 4.53 -22.24 8.90
CA ASP A 213 3.88 -22.00 10.19
C ASP A 213 4.80 -21.24 11.14
N VAL A 214 4.21 -20.56 12.13
CA VAL A 214 4.93 -19.77 13.16
C VAL A 214 4.84 -20.36 14.57
N GLY A 215 4.40 -21.62 14.71
CA GLY A 215 4.18 -22.27 16.01
C GLY A 215 5.45 -22.40 16.86
N SER A 216 6.59 -22.65 16.25
CA SER A 216 7.89 -22.73 16.94
C SER A 216 8.29 -21.37 17.53
N GLN A 217 8.10 -20.28 16.75
CA GLN A 217 8.33 -18.90 17.19
C GLN A 217 7.42 -18.55 18.36
N ILE A 218 6.11 -18.88 18.27
CA ILE A 218 5.14 -18.62 19.34
C ILE A 218 5.49 -19.36 20.61
N SER A 219 5.86 -20.64 20.51
CA SER A 219 6.30 -21.46 21.65
C SER A 219 7.52 -20.87 22.34
N LYS A 220 8.51 -20.41 21.56
CA LYS A 220 9.71 -19.73 22.08
C LYS A 220 9.35 -18.44 22.79
N LEU A 221 8.50 -17.60 22.20
CA LEU A 221 8.10 -16.31 22.78
C LEU A 221 7.37 -16.49 24.12
N ARG A 222 6.47 -17.48 24.22
CA ARG A 222 5.71 -17.78 25.44
C ARG A 222 6.60 -18.11 26.64
N ARG A 223 7.77 -18.76 26.44
CA ARG A 223 8.70 -19.15 27.53
C ARG A 223 9.11 -17.98 28.42
N SER A 224 9.17 -16.76 27.87
CA SER A 224 9.50 -15.54 28.62
C SER A 224 8.32 -14.99 29.44
N LYS A 225 7.20 -15.70 29.50
CA LYS A 225 5.96 -15.33 30.22
C LYS A 225 5.51 -13.88 29.93
N PRO A 226 5.36 -13.48 28.64
CA PRO A 226 4.89 -12.14 28.31
C PRO A 226 3.37 -12.04 28.47
N ASP A 227 2.90 -10.86 28.85
CA ASP A 227 1.47 -10.51 28.98
C ASP A 227 0.96 -9.65 27.84
N THR A 228 1.83 -9.24 26.93
CA THR A 228 1.55 -8.38 25.78
C THR A 228 2.27 -8.94 24.56
N PHE A 229 1.53 -9.07 23.44
CA PHE A 229 2.05 -9.67 22.23
C PHE A 229 1.86 -8.73 21.04
N MET A 230 2.95 -8.33 20.39
CA MET A 230 2.98 -7.54 19.18
C MET A 230 3.08 -8.46 17.97
N LEU A 231 2.05 -8.46 17.12
CA LEU A 231 1.99 -9.20 15.85
C LEU A 231 2.31 -8.24 14.70
N PHE A 232 3.57 -8.18 14.32
CA PHE A 232 4.07 -7.44 13.15
C PHE A 232 4.18 -8.40 11.98
N ALA A 233 3.02 -8.92 11.56
CA ALA A 233 2.89 -10.08 10.70
C ALA A 233 1.82 -9.86 9.62
N LEU A 234 1.98 -10.59 8.50
CA LEU A 234 1.00 -10.68 7.43
C LEU A 234 -0.24 -11.49 7.86
N PRO A 235 -1.35 -11.44 7.11
CA PRO A 235 -2.62 -12.08 7.50
C PRO A 235 -2.51 -13.55 7.89
N LYS A 236 -1.80 -14.38 7.11
CA LYS A 236 -1.62 -15.82 7.37
C LYS A 236 -0.97 -16.04 8.74
N GLN A 237 0.18 -15.42 8.96
CA GLN A 237 0.96 -15.58 10.20
C GLN A 237 0.27 -14.93 11.40
N ALA A 238 -0.54 -13.89 11.19
CA ALA A 238 -1.37 -13.33 12.26
C ALA A 238 -2.43 -14.33 12.73
N ILE A 239 -3.15 -14.99 11.79
CA ILE A 239 -4.13 -16.05 12.13
C ILE A 239 -3.44 -17.19 12.87
N GLN A 240 -2.32 -17.70 12.36
CA GLN A 240 -1.54 -18.77 12.99
C GLN A 240 -1.09 -18.38 14.41
N SER A 241 -0.70 -17.12 14.61
CA SER A 241 -0.27 -16.63 15.93
C SER A 241 -1.40 -16.65 16.96
N PHE A 242 -2.59 -16.24 16.59
CA PHE A 242 -3.76 -16.36 17.46
C PHE A 242 -4.06 -17.81 17.80
N PHE A 243 -4.05 -18.69 16.82
CA PHE A 243 -4.32 -20.11 16.98
C PHE A 243 -3.30 -20.80 17.89
N HIS A 244 -2.00 -20.58 17.67
CA HIS A 244 -0.97 -21.19 18.53
C HIS A 244 -0.97 -20.64 19.94
N ALA A 245 -1.21 -19.33 20.14
CA ALA A 245 -1.37 -18.77 21.47
C ALA A 245 -2.54 -19.44 22.22
N TYR A 246 -3.67 -19.60 21.56
CA TYR A 246 -4.85 -20.30 22.10
C TYR A 246 -4.52 -21.75 22.46
N LYS A 247 -3.92 -22.52 21.56
CA LYS A 247 -3.52 -23.92 21.83
C LYS A 247 -2.57 -24.06 23.01
N LEU A 248 -1.71 -23.09 23.21
CA LEU A 248 -0.74 -23.07 24.32
C LEU A 248 -1.35 -22.56 25.64
N GLY A 249 -2.63 -22.14 25.68
CA GLY A 249 -3.24 -21.49 26.83
C GLY A 249 -2.55 -20.17 27.20
N TRP A 250 -2.01 -19.47 26.20
CA TRP A 250 -1.37 -18.17 26.38
C TRP A 250 -2.30 -17.05 25.90
N HIS A 251 -2.76 -16.21 26.82
CA HIS A 251 -3.77 -15.19 26.62
C HIS A 251 -3.22 -13.76 26.82
N PRO A 252 -2.27 -13.29 26.01
CA PRO A 252 -1.72 -11.96 26.14
C PRO A 252 -2.65 -10.89 25.58
N GLN A 253 -2.41 -9.62 25.90
CA GLN A 253 -2.96 -8.49 25.15
C GLN A 253 -2.33 -8.42 23.77
N PHE A 254 -3.10 -8.71 22.74
CA PHE A 254 -2.62 -8.63 21.36
C PHE A 254 -2.61 -7.21 20.82
N PHE A 255 -1.54 -6.87 20.08
CA PHE A 255 -1.46 -5.73 19.18
C PHE A 255 -1.19 -6.26 17.78
N VAL A 256 -2.04 -5.94 16.83
CA VAL A 256 -1.98 -6.46 15.45
C VAL A 256 -1.57 -5.32 14.51
N SER A 257 -0.64 -5.57 13.60
CA SER A 257 -0.29 -4.58 12.57
C SER A 257 -1.49 -4.24 11.70
N ALA A 258 -1.60 -2.97 11.33
CA ALA A 258 -2.71 -2.43 10.54
C ALA A 258 -2.94 -3.15 9.20
N VAL A 259 -1.93 -3.79 8.62
CA VAL A 259 -2.07 -4.55 7.36
C VAL A 259 -2.84 -5.85 7.52
N SER A 260 -3.01 -6.36 8.76
CA SER A 260 -3.64 -7.66 9.04
C SER A 260 -4.96 -7.56 9.82
N ILE A 261 -5.57 -6.37 9.90
CA ILE A 261 -6.82 -6.14 10.62
C ILE A 261 -8.09 -6.31 9.78
N GLU A 262 -7.97 -6.82 8.57
CA GLU A 262 -9.14 -7.06 7.71
C GLU A 262 -10.16 -7.96 8.42
N PRO A 263 -11.48 -7.64 8.40
CA PRO A 263 -12.49 -8.34 9.15
C PRO A 263 -12.55 -9.86 8.91
N ARG A 264 -12.26 -10.34 7.70
CA ARG A 264 -12.22 -11.79 7.41
C ARG A 264 -11.01 -12.46 8.07
N VAL A 265 -9.84 -11.79 8.06
CA VAL A 265 -8.63 -12.26 8.75
C VAL A 265 -8.92 -12.44 10.24
N MET A 266 -9.49 -11.42 10.85
CA MET A 266 -9.89 -11.46 12.25
C MET A 266 -11.03 -12.45 12.51
N GLY A 267 -11.94 -12.62 11.55
CA GLY A 267 -13.02 -13.60 11.60
C GLY A 267 -12.51 -15.05 11.65
N VAL A 268 -11.54 -15.39 10.79
CA VAL A 268 -10.87 -16.71 10.80
C VAL A 268 -10.13 -16.92 12.13
N ALA A 269 -9.33 -15.95 12.57
CA ALA A 269 -8.64 -16.03 13.87
C ALA A 269 -9.64 -16.19 15.03
N ARG A 270 -10.77 -15.49 15.00
CA ARG A 270 -11.83 -15.60 16.00
C ARG A 270 -12.46 -16.99 16.04
N LEU A 271 -12.78 -17.57 14.88
CA LEU A 271 -13.33 -18.92 14.79
C LEU A 271 -12.33 -19.96 15.32
N ALA A 272 -11.06 -19.85 14.93
CA ALA A 272 -10.01 -20.76 15.36
C ALA A 272 -9.71 -20.71 16.88
N THR A 273 -10.15 -19.67 17.58
CA THR A 273 -9.89 -19.46 19.03
C THR A 273 -11.16 -19.34 19.87
N ASN A 274 -12.33 -19.66 19.31
CA ASN A 274 -13.62 -19.45 19.96
C ASN A 274 -13.79 -18.01 20.50
N GLY A 275 -13.17 -17.04 19.82
CA GLY A 275 -13.20 -15.62 20.17
C GLY A 275 -12.36 -15.21 21.38
N LYS A 276 -11.71 -16.15 22.06
CA LYS A 276 -10.96 -15.90 23.32
C LYS A 276 -9.77 -14.96 23.09
N GLU A 277 -8.99 -15.16 22.01
CA GLU A 277 -7.75 -14.43 21.78
C GLU A 277 -7.95 -13.12 21.02
N THR A 278 -8.97 -13.05 20.17
CA THR A 278 -9.17 -11.89 19.30
C THR A 278 -9.88 -10.73 20.02
N ASN A 279 -10.75 -11.04 20.99
CA ASN A 279 -11.51 -10.00 21.69
C ASN A 279 -10.58 -9.13 22.56
N GLY A 280 -10.64 -7.81 22.37
CA GLY A 280 -9.76 -6.88 23.05
C GLY A 280 -8.45 -6.57 22.29
N ALA A 281 -8.14 -7.29 21.21
CA ALA A 281 -6.95 -6.99 20.39
C ALA A 281 -6.95 -5.52 19.94
N LEU A 282 -5.77 -4.93 19.88
CA LEU A 282 -5.56 -3.51 19.56
C LEU A 282 -4.83 -3.37 18.22
N SER A 283 -5.14 -2.30 17.50
CA SER A 283 -4.46 -1.90 16.28
C SER A 283 -4.63 -0.40 16.04
N VAL A 284 -4.25 0.04 14.85
CA VAL A 284 -4.56 1.37 14.31
C VAL A 284 -5.27 1.24 12.97
N ALA A 285 -6.09 2.22 12.63
CA ALA A 285 -6.72 2.35 11.32
C ALA A 285 -6.54 3.77 10.78
N PHE A 286 -6.50 3.88 9.45
CA PHE A 286 -6.46 5.16 8.74
C PHE A 286 -7.57 5.27 7.69
N VAL A 287 -8.18 4.14 7.31
CA VAL A 287 -9.34 4.05 6.42
C VAL A 287 -10.59 3.68 7.21
N LYS A 288 -11.76 4.00 6.66
CA LYS A 288 -13.04 3.52 7.18
C LYS A 288 -13.20 2.03 6.88
N ASP A 289 -13.90 1.33 7.74
CA ASP A 289 -14.33 -0.06 7.51
C ASP A 289 -15.79 -0.06 7.01
N PRO A 290 -16.06 -0.42 5.73
CA PRO A 290 -17.38 -0.38 5.15
C PRO A 290 -18.35 -1.40 5.77
N THR A 291 -17.85 -2.32 6.60
CA THR A 291 -18.66 -3.31 7.32
C THR A 291 -19.10 -2.82 8.71
N SER A 292 -18.42 -1.79 9.23
CA SER A 292 -18.70 -1.26 10.55
C SER A 292 -20.05 -0.50 10.60
N PRO A 293 -20.92 -0.79 11.57
CA PRO A 293 -22.17 -0.05 11.78
C PRO A 293 -21.99 1.46 11.96
N ALA A 294 -20.82 1.89 12.46
CA ALA A 294 -20.48 3.31 12.62
C ALA A 294 -20.55 4.09 11.29
N TRP A 295 -20.37 3.41 10.15
CA TRP A 295 -20.39 4.01 8.81
C TRP A 295 -21.63 3.63 7.98
N LYS A 296 -22.66 3.00 8.59
CA LYS A 296 -23.84 2.51 7.85
C LYS A 296 -24.52 3.61 7.01
N LYS A 297 -24.57 4.84 7.52
CA LYS A 297 -25.19 6.01 6.84
C LYS A 297 -24.16 6.89 6.11
N ASP A 298 -22.90 6.49 6.03
CA ASP A 298 -21.84 7.28 5.39
C ASP A 298 -21.98 7.27 3.87
N LYS A 299 -21.93 8.46 3.26
CA LYS A 299 -22.05 8.64 1.80
C LYS A 299 -20.96 7.88 1.03
N ALA A 300 -19.74 7.77 1.57
CA ALA A 300 -18.65 7.04 0.93
C ALA A 300 -18.92 5.53 0.93
N VAL A 301 -19.52 4.98 1.99
CA VAL A 301 -19.93 3.56 2.02
C VAL A 301 -21.02 3.30 0.99
N ALA A 302 -22.00 4.20 0.85
CA ALA A 302 -23.01 4.10 -0.19
C ALA A 302 -22.39 4.16 -1.61
N LEU A 303 -21.44 5.08 -1.82
CA LEU A 303 -20.70 5.20 -3.08
C LEU A 303 -19.91 3.91 -3.37
N TYR A 304 -19.14 3.43 -2.40
CA TYR A 304 -18.37 2.18 -2.51
C TYR A 304 -19.23 1.01 -2.95
N ARG A 305 -20.39 0.80 -2.28
CA ARG A 305 -21.30 -0.30 -2.63
C ARG A 305 -21.85 -0.19 -4.05
N ARG A 306 -22.16 1.02 -4.52
CA ARG A 306 -22.56 1.26 -5.91
C ARG A 306 -21.45 0.93 -6.89
N ILE A 307 -20.20 1.36 -6.58
CA ILE A 307 -19.03 1.08 -7.43
C ILE A 307 -18.80 -0.43 -7.49
N MET A 308 -18.78 -1.13 -6.37
CA MET A 308 -18.64 -2.58 -6.31
C MET A 308 -19.70 -3.27 -7.15
N LYS A 309 -20.98 -2.95 -6.93
CA LYS A 309 -22.09 -3.55 -7.67
C LYS A 309 -21.96 -3.37 -9.19
N ARG A 310 -21.56 -2.17 -9.65
CA ARG A 310 -21.55 -1.83 -11.07
C ARG A 310 -20.26 -2.20 -11.78
N HIS A 311 -19.13 -2.09 -11.11
CA HIS A 311 -17.80 -2.17 -11.76
C HIS A 311 -16.96 -3.35 -11.30
N PHE A 312 -17.39 -4.03 -10.22
CA PHE A 312 -16.77 -5.26 -9.75
C PHE A 312 -17.82 -6.22 -9.11
N PRO A 313 -18.82 -6.71 -9.89
CA PRO A 313 -19.92 -7.51 -9.35
C PRO A 313 -19.49 -8.84 -8.71
N GLY A 314 -18.36 -9.43 -9.13
CA GLY A 314 -17.79 -10.63 -8.51
C GLY A 314 -17.01 -10.36 -7.20
N GLY A 315 -16.75 -9.08 -6.87
CA GLY A 315 -16.05 -8.70 -5.64
C GLY A 315 -16.97 -8.71 -4.42
N LYS A 316 -16.39 -8.99 -3.26
CA LYS A 316 -17.14 -8.97 -1.98
C LYS A 316 -17.06 -7.58 -1.36
N PRO A 317 -18.16 -6.84 -1.19
CA PRO A 317 -18.14 -5.49 -0.58
C PRO A 317 -17.71 -5.48 0.90
N SER A 318 -17.68 -6.62 1.56
CA SER A 318 -17.17 -6.77 2.92
C SER A 318 -15.64 -6.87 3.00
N ASP A 319 -14.95 -7.01 1.87
CA ASP A 319 -13.51 -7.09 1.79
C ASP A 319 -12.90 -5.68 1.85
N VAL A 320 -12.24 -5.36 2.95
CA VAL A 320 -11.67 -4.03 3.20
C VAL A 320 -10.45 -3.75 2.32
N TYR A 321 -9.82 -4.77 1.75
CA TYR A 321 -8.75 -4.55 0.78
C TYR A 321 -9.28 -3.96 -0.54
N ASN A 322 -10.52 -4.27 -0.96
CA ASN A 322 -11.19 -3.52 -2.05
C ASN A 322 -11.37 -2.03 -1.69
N TRP A 323 -11.77 -1.76 -0.44
CA TRP A 323 -11.89 -0.38 0.05
C TRP A 323 -10.55 0.36 0.02
N TYR A 324 -9.47 -0.31 0.49
CA TYR A 324 -8.12 0.24 0.42
C TYR A 324 -7.71 0.53 -1.03
N GLY A 325 -7.93 -0.40 -1.96
CA GLY A 325 -7.67 -0.20 -3.38
C GLY A 325 -8.40 1.04 -3.94
N MET A 326 -9.67 1.25 -3.57
CA MET A 326 -10.40 2.47 -3.96
C MET A 326 -9.84 3.72 -3.29
N THR A 327 -9.36 3.62 -2.04
CA THR A 327 -8.75 4.73 -1.31
C THR A 327 -7.50 5.25 -2.04
N VAL A 328 -6.61 4.35 -2.42
CA VAL A 328 -5.36 4.71 -3.11
C VAL A 328 -5.63 5.14 -4.56
N ALA A 329 -6.61 4.51 -5.22
CA ALA A 329 -7.03 4.91 -6.57
C ALA A 329 -7.64 6.32 -6.61
N PHE A 330 -8.37 6.74 -5.57
CA PHE A 330 -8.83 8.12 -5.44
C PHE A 330 -7.65 9.10 -5.46
N SER A 331 -6.62 8.85 -4.66
CA SER A 331 -5.41 9.68 -4.61
C SER A 331 -4.63 9.65 -5.93
N MET A 332 -4.61 8.51 -6.64
CA MET A 332 -4.02 8.43 -7.99
C MET A 332 -4.76 9.31 -8.99
N VAL A 333 -6.09 9.32 -8.95
CA VAL A 333 -6.92 10.20 -9.80
C VAL A 333 -6.66 11.67 -9.49
N ASP A 334 -6.52 12.02 -8.22
CA ASP A 334 -6.17 13.38 -7.79
C ASP A 334 -4.79 13.81 -8.32
N ALA A 335 -3.78 12.94 -8.18
CA ALA A 335 -2.44 13.18 -8.72
C ALA A 335 -2.44 13.32 -10.26
N LEU A 336 -3.20 12.49 -10.98
CA LEU A 336 -3.34 12.58 -12.44
C LEU A 336 -4.02 13.89 -12.86
N LYS A 337 -5.03 14.36 -12.15
CA LYS A 337 -5.68 15.66 -12.41
C LYS A 337 -4.67 16.81 -12.23
N HIS A 338 -3.87 16.79 -11.18
CA HIS A 338 -2.84 17.80 -10.91
C HIS A 338 -1.63 17.70 -11.87
N ALA A 339 -1.40 16.54 -12.51
CA ALA A 339 -0.40 16.40 -13.55
C ALA A 339 -0.75 17.16 -14.84
N GLY A 340 -2.00 17.60 -14.98
CA GLY A 340 -2.47 18.48 -16.04
C GLY A 340 -3.02 17.76 -17.28
N ARG A 341 -3.53 18.56 -18.23
CA ARG A 341 -4.16 18.03 -19.46
C ARG A 341 -3.20 17.24 -20.34
N ASN A 342 -1.92 17.60 -20.37
CA ASN A 342 -0.88 16.88 -21.12
C ASN A 342 0.13 16.28 -20.14
N PRO A 343 -0.22 15.17 -19.43
CA PRO A 343 0.59 14.65 -18.37
C PRO A 343 1.89 14.05 -18.91
N THR A 344 3.01 14.40 -18.29
CA THR A 344 4.31 13.78 -18.44
C THR A 344 4.64 13.01 -17.17
N ARG A 345 5.60 12.07 -17.23
CA ARG A 345 6.08 11.40 -16.02
C ARG A 345 6.59 12.39 -14.98
N GLU A 346 7.26 13.46 -15.42
CA GLU A 346 7.74 14.52 -14.52
C GLU A 346 6.59 15.33 -13.91
N SER A 347 5.54 15.66 -14.68
CA SER A 347 4.38 16.37 -14.10
C SER A 347 3.63 15.51 -13.09
N LEU A 348 3.55 14.18 -13.30
CA LEU A 348 2.99 13.25 -12.31
C LEU A 348 3.89 13.17 -11.06
N ARG A 349 5.23 13.09 -11.23
CA ARG A 349 6.17 13.13 -10.11
C ARG A 349 5.99 14.41 -9.28
N ARG A 350 5.86 15.56 -9.93
CA ARG A 350 5.58 16.83 -9.22
C ARG A 350 4.23 16.78 -8.52
N ALA A 351 3.18 16.31 -9.17
CA ALA A 351 1.85 16.20 -8.57
C ALA A 351 1.90 15.33 -7.30
N MET A 352 2.47 14.11 -7.36
CA MET A 352 2.52 13.23 -6.18
C MET A 352 3.37 13.79 -5.03
N THR A 353 4.33 14.68 -5.31
CA THR A 353 5.16 15.32 -4.28
C THR A 353 4.60 16.66 -3.76
N HIS A 354 3.45 17.10 -4.23
CA HIS A 354 2.79 18.34 -3.81
C HIS A 354 1.31 18.12 -3.47
N MET A 355 0.96 16.93 -2.99
CA MET A 355 -0.42 16.62 -2.64
C MET A 355 -0.89 17.36 -1.40
N ASN A 356 -2.15 17.77 -1.42
CA ASN A 356 -2.89 18.30 -0.27
C ASN A 356 -4.36 17.85 -0.34
N GLU A 357 -4.55 16.55 -0.53
CA GLU A 357 -5.86 15.91 -0.65
C GLU A 357 -6.51 15.79 0.74
N ARG A 358 -7.60 16.52 0.94
CA ARG A 358 -8.35 16.54 2.21
C ARG A 358 -9.74 15.92 2.11
N ASN A 359 -10.14 15.56 0.90
CA ASN A 359 -11.50 15.15 0.56
C ASN A 359 -11.60 13.69 0.13
N ASN A 360 -10.57 12.87 0.38
CA ASN A 360 -10.66 11.43 0.13
C ASN A 360 -11.74 10.81 1.04
N PRO A 361 -12.87 10.37 0.46
CA PRO A 361 -14.03 9.97 1.25
C PRO A 361 -13.83 8.64 1.97
N PHE A 362 -12.81 7.88 1.57
CA PHE A 362 -12.52 6.54 2.08
C PHE A 362 -11.60 6.56 3.30
N LEU A 363 -10.88 7.65 3.54
CA LEU A 363 -10.05 7.85 4.73
C LEU A 363 -10.92 8.14 5.97
N LEU A 364 -10.36 7.91 7.15
CA LEU A 364 -11.00 8.37 8.39
C LEU A 364 -11.08 9.90 8.42
N PRO A 365 -12.15 10.48 8.99
CA PRO A 365 -12.27 11.93 9.14
C PRO A 365 -11.05 12.55 9.82
N GLY A 366 -10.54 13.66 9.25
CA GLY A 366 -9.37 14.39 9.72
C GLY A 366 -8.02 13.80 9.26
N ILE A 367 -8.03 12.75 8.46
CA ILE A 367 -6.85 12.26 7.74
C ILE A 367 -6.82 12.87 6.33
N ALA A 368 -5.65 13.32 5.92
CA ALA A 368 -5.39 13.85 4.59
C ALA A 368 -4.15 13.19 3.99
N VAL A 369 -4.09 13.12 2.66
CA VAL A 369 -2.88 12.78 1.92
C VAL A 369 -2.12 14.07 1.67
N LYS A 370 -0.98 14.24 2.33
CA LYS A 370 -0.19 15.46 2.25
C LYS A 370 1.27 15.16 2.06
N THR A 371 1.86 15.65 0.97
CA THR A 371 3.26 15.43 0.61
C THR A 371 3.99 16.74 0.36
N SER A 372 5.31 16.69 0.27
CA SER A 372 6.17 17.78 -0.20
C SER A 372 7.43 17.16 -0.83
N PRO A 373 8.27 17.93 -1.55
CA PRO A 373 9.53 17.45 -2.09
C PRO A 373 10.47 16.80 -1.07
N THR A 374 10.27 17.06 0.22
CA THR A 374 11.04 16.50 1.34
C THR A 374 10.25 15.61 2.28
N ASN A 375 8.95 15.43 2.03
CA ASN A 375 8.06 14.56 2.82
C ASN A 375 7.34 13.55 1.93
N TYR A 376 7.83 12.33 1.89
CA TYR A 376 7.27 11.20 1.14
C TYR A 376 6.47 10.23 2.02
N PHE A 377 5.94 10.73 3.17
CA PHE A 377 4.94 10.04 3.98
C PHE A 377 3.56 10.68 3.73
N PRO A 378 2.76 10.17 2.78
CA PRO A 378 1.49 10.79 2.39
C PRO A 378 0.49 10.86 3.55
N ILE A 379 0.38 9.77 4.32
CA ILE A 379 -0.51 9.63 5.46
C ILE A 379 0.31 9.63 6.75
N THR A 380 0.08 10.62 7.59
CA THR A 380 0.87 10.86 8.82
C THR A 380 0.05 10.75 10.10
N ARG A 381 -1.19 10.29 9.99
CA ARG A 381 -2.10 10.10 11.13
C ARG A 381 -2.82 8.77 11.04
N ALA A 382 -3.15 8.22 12.20
CA ALA A 382 -3.98 7.04 12.34
C ALA A 382 -4.82 7.17 13.62
N ARG A 383 -5.78 6.27 13.83
CA ARG A 383 -6.59 6.21 15.05
C ARG A 383 -6.52 4.81 15.62
N MET A 384 -6.47 4.69 16.96
CA MET A 384 -6.51 3.38 17.62
C MET A 384 -7.86 2.70 17.40
N VAL A 385 -7.80 1.38 17.21
CA VAL A 385 -8.97 0.49 17.13
C VAL A 385 -8.83 -0.66 18.11
N ARG A 386 -9.99 -1.15 18.59
CA ARG A 386 -10.08 -2.32 19.44
C ARG A 386 -11.07 -3.32 18.84
N TYR A 387 -10.65 -4.56 18.72
CA TYR A 387 -11.53 -5.62 18.25
C TYR A 387 -12.52 -6.03 19.36
N ARG A 388 -13.80 -5.93 19.06
CA ARG A 388 -14.87 -6.30 19.98
C ARG A 388 -15.89 -7.17 19.26
N LYS A 389 -16.08 -8.38 19.76
CA LYS A 389 -16.97 -9.39 19.15
C LYS A 389 -16.51 -9.72 17.72
N THR A 390 -16.94 -8.97 16.72
CA THR A 390 -16.68 -9.20 15.29
C THR A 390 -16.19 -7.94 14.55
N LEU A 391 -15.99 -6.83 15.26
CA LEU A 391 -15.76 -5.53 14.65
C LEU A 391 -14.58 -4.79 15.30
N TRP A 392 -13.89 -4.01 14.50
CA TRP A 392 -12.97 -3.01 14.99
C TRP A 392 -13.71 -1.73 15.37
N VAL A 393 -13.57 -1.33 16.61
CA VAL A 393 -14.18 -0.12 17.17
C VAL A 393 -13.12 0.95 17.36
N LEU A 394 -13.32 2.10 16.72
CA LEU A 394 -12.46 3.27 16.87
C LEU A 394 -12.51 3.83 18.29
N PHE A 395 -11.38 4.22 18.85
CA PHE A 395 -11.33 4.92 20.13
C PHE A 395 -10.16 5.91 20.20
N GLY A 396 -10.23 6.83 21.16
CA GLY A 396 -9.22 7.89 21.30
C GLY A 396 -9.17 8.88 20.13
N PRO A 397 -8.29 9.86 20.17
CA PRO A 397 -8.10 10.83 19.10
C PRO A 397 -7.25 10.29 17.95
N LEU A 398 -7.18 11.05 16.84
CA LEU A 398 -6.17 10.85 15.81
C LEU A 398 -4.77 11.10 16.40
N VAL A 399 -3.85 10.18 16.12
CA VAL A 399 -2.46 10.22 16.60
C VAL A 399 -1.47 10.32 15.44
N LYS A 400 -0.30 10.91 15.69
CA LYS A 400 0.77 11.00 14.69
C LYS A 400 1.39 9.61 14.45
N ALA A 401 1.48 9.23 13.18
CA ALA A 401 2.03 7.96 12.67
C ALA A 401 3.27 8.21 11.80
N ARG A 402 4.28 8.92 12.35
CA ARG A 402 5.57 9.19 11.68
C ARG A 402 6.70 9.35 12.68
#